data_558a3b242554ebcffd5aab02ce278e6b
#
_entry.id   558a3b242554ebcffd5aab02ce278e6b
#
_cell.length_a   1.000
_cell.length_b   1.000
_cell.length_c   1.000
_cell.angle_alpha   90.00
_cell.angle_beta   90.00
_cell.angle_gamma   90.00
#
_symmetry.space_group_name_H-M   'P 1'
#
loop_
_entity.id
_entity.type
_entity.pdbx_description
1 polymer ?
#
loop_
_entity_poly.entity_id
_entity_poly.type
_entity_poly.pdbx_seq_one_letter_code
_entity_poly.pdbx_strand_id
1 'polypeptide(L)'
;MSILPLTAVTNTSLQIPGFEPWYADPQDPALTVMTDFRERASVTVPDTAVIDEALEHMRHTGVRCAFAIDDRTCFVVGLITAYDITGEKPMQYMQSRAIPRREVLVRDIMQKMADCRVADIKQIEMATVAAVSHMFAKNRLTHVPVMETSETGEQRLRGLLSAAKVKRLLSKARGMQHLDRPVGNLA
;
A
#
# COMPACT_ATOMS: atom_id res chain seq x y z
N MET A 1 -17.68 19.66 -34.43
CA MET A 1 -17.11 18.62 -33.54
C MET A 1 -16.06 17.87 -34.36
N SER A 2 -14.81 17.90 -33.92
CA SER A 2 -13.72 17.18 -34.57
C SER A 2 -13.81 15.71 -34.13
N ILE A 3 -13.93 14.77 -35.06
CA ILE A 3 -13.91 13.34 -34.78
C ILE A 3 -12.45 12.90 -34.74
N LEU A 4 -12.01 12.31 -33.61
CA LEU A 4 -10.69 11.73 -33.48
C LEU A 4 -10.57 10.50 -34.40
N PRO A 5 -9.57 10.45 -35.30
CA PRO A 5 -9.37 9.29 -36.15
C PRO A 5 -8.87 8.10 -35.32
N LEU A 6 -9.45 6.93 -35.52
CA LEU A 6 -9.03 5.66 -34.91
C LEU A 6 -8.31 4.81 -35.96
N THR A 7 -7.18 4.22 -35.58
CA THR A 7 -6.35 3.37 -36.44
C THR A 7 -6.23 1.99 -35.83
N ALA A 8 -6.35 0.95 -36.64
CA ALA A 8 -6.08 -0.42 -36.22
C ALA A 8 -4.57 -0.66 -36.11
N VAL A 9 -4.15 -1.34 -35.05
CA VAL A 9 -2.75 -1.73 -34.82
C VAL A 9 -2.66 -3.23 -34.71
N THR A 10 -1.77 -3.85 -35.49
CA THR A 10 -1.59 -5.31 -35.51
C THR A 10 -0.54 -5.81 -34.52
N ASN A 11 0.52 -5.04 -34.30
CA ASN A 11 1.58 -5.37 -33.36
C ASN A 11 1.94 -4.13 -32.54
N THR A 12 1.94 -4.24 -31.23
CA THR A 12 2.36 -3.15 -30.34
C THR A 12 3.14 -3.71 -29.16
N SER A 13 4.14 -2.97 -28.70
CA SER A 13 4.83 -3.21 -27.45
C SER A 13 4.25 -2.30 -26.37
N LEU A 14 4.10 -2.83 -25.16
CA LEU A 14 3.71 -2.05 -23.99
C LEU A 14 4.98 -1.50 -23.32
N GLN A 15 5.12 -0.18 -23.29
CA GLN A 15 6.11 0.46 -22.42
C GLN A 15 5.52 0.54 -21.01
N ILE A 16 6.04 -0.26 -20.09
CA ILE A 16 5.61 -0.28 -18.71
C ILE A 16 6.62 0.55 -17.91
N PRO A 17 6.24 1.71 -17.36
CA PRO A 17 7.08 2.41 -16.39
C PRO A 17 7.01 1.64 -15.07
N GLY A 18 7.98 0.83 -14.78
CA GLY A 18 8.03 -0.01 -13.58
C GLY A 18 7.25 -1.33 -13.72
N PHE A 19 7.95 -2.41 -13.50
CA PHE A 19 7.39 -3.76 -13.52
C PHE A 19 6.77 -4.09 -12.15
N GLU A 20 5.46 -4.38 -12.10
CA GLU A 20 4.89 -4.98 -10.90
C GLU A 20 5.12 -6.49 -10.93
N PRO A 21 5.90 -7.05 -9.99
CA PRO A 21 6.22 -8.46 -10.00
C PRO A 21 4.97 -9.31 -9.79
N TRP A 22 4.89 -10.43 -10.51
CA TRP A 22 3.83 -11.42 -10.33
C TRP A 22 4.03 -12.26 -9.09
N TYR A 23 5.27 -12.51 -8.71
CA TYR A 23 5.70 -13.26 -7.53
C TYR A 23 6.98 -12.63 -6.99
N ALA A 24 7.39 -13.03 -5.82
CA ALA A 24 8.67 -12.67 -5.23
C ALA A 24 9.22 -13.85 -4.45
N ASP A 25 10.51 -14.13 -4.62
CA ASP A 25 11.20 -15.10 -3.80
C ASP A 25 11.63 -14.50 -2.45
N PRO A 26 11.77 -15.33 -1.40
CA PRO A 26 12.22 -14.84 -0.10
C PRO A 26 13.55 -14.10 -0.13
N GLN A 27 14.45 -14.42 -1.07
CA GLN A 27 15.78 -13.82 -1.20
C GLN A 27 15.82 -12.60 -2.13
N ASP A 28 14.70 -12.29 -2.81
CA ASP A 28 14.62 -11.09 -3.63
C ASP A 28 14.83 -9.81 -2.79
N PRO A 29 15.34 -8.73 -3.41
CA PRO A 29 15.44 -7.43 -2.75
C PRO A 29 14.06 -6.95 -2.24
N ALA A 30 14.01 -6.38 -1.05
CA ALA A 30 12.76 -5.92 -0.44
C ALA A 30 12.06 -4.80 -1.25
N LEU A 31 12.82 -4.05 -2.06
CA LEU A 31 12.26 -3.07 -3.00
C LEU A 31 11.24 -3.68 -3.96
N THR A 32 11.41 -4.95 -4.35
CA THR A 32 10.48 -5.69 -5.22
C THR A 32 9.05 -5.70 -4.69
N VAL A 33 8.86 -5.73 -3.39
CA VAL A 33 7.54 -5.78 -2.74
C VAL A 33 7.06 -4.42 -2.22
N MET A 34 7.91 -3.40 -2.25
CA MET A 34 7.54 -2.03 -1.90
C MET A 34 6.65 -1.41 -2.99
N THR A 35 5.72 -0.57 -2.60
CA THR A 35 5.08 0.38 -3.51
C THR A 35 5.89 1.66 -3.46
N ASP A 36 6.59 1.96 -4.55
CA ASP A 36 7.46 3.12 -4.68
C ASP A 36 6.68 4.33 -5.17
N PHE A 37 6.66 5.40 -4.40
CA PHE A 37 5.92 6.62 -4.76
C PHE A 37 6.67 7.55 -5.73
N ARG A 38 7.88 7.19 -6.13
CA ARG A 38 8.54 7.82 -7.29
C ARG A 38 7.97 7.30 -8.62
N GLU A 39 7.48 6.06 -8.61
CA GLU A 39 6.96 5.38 -9.81
C GLU A 39 5.43 5.36 -9.86
N ARG A 40 4.77 5.47 -8.69
CA ARG A 40 3.32 5.37 -8.55
C ARG A 40 2.79 6.47 -7.64
N ALA A 41 1.67 7.05 -8.03
CA ALA A 41 0.98 7.99 -7.16
C ALA A 41 0.54 7.29 -5.86
N SER A 42 0.74 7.97 -4.73
CA SER A 42 0.14 7.58 -3.46
C SER A 42 -1.36 7.89 -3.49
N VAL A 43 -2.17 7.02 -2.89
CA VAL A 43 -3.58 7.33 -2.67
C VAL A 43 -3.71 8.11 -1.38
N THR A 44 -4.33 9.28 -1.47
CA THR A 44 -4.52 10.21 -0.35
C THR A 44 -5.99 10.54 -0.17
N VAL A 45 -6.38 10.89 1.05
CA VAL A 45 -7.69 11.38 1.40
C VAL A 45 -7.54 12.58 2.35
N PRO A 46 -8.42 13.57 2.31
CA PRO A 46 -8.45 14.62 3.32
C PRO A 46 -8.68 14.02 4.71
N ASP A 47 -8.01 14.54 5.73
CA ASP A 47 -8.25 14.10 7.11
C ASP A 47 -9.65 14.50 7.61
N THR A 48 -10.25 15.50 6.95
CA THR A 48 -11.62 16.00 7.17
C THR A 48 -12.69 15.22 6.41
N ALA A 49 -12.32 14.31 5.50
CA ALA A 49 -13.30 13.49 4.77
C ALA A 49 -14.07 12.55 5.71
N VAL A 50 -15.33 12.29 5.38
CA VAL A 50 -16.13 11.26 6.05
C VAL A 50 -15.55 9.88 5.74
N ILE A 51 -15.52 9.00 6.72
CA ILE A 51 -14.89 7.68 6.58
C ILE A 51 -15.49 6.83 5.45
N ASP A 52 -16.79 6.95 5.20
CA ASP A 52 -17.45 6.18 4.12
C ASP A 52 -17.04 6.70 2.73
N GLU A 53 -16.81 8.01 2.56
CA GLU A 53 -16.26 8.60 1.33
C GLU A 53 -14.80 8.12 1.12
N ALA A 54 -14.00 8.10 2.18
CA ALA A 54 -12.64 7.58 2.11
C ALA A 54 -12.61 6.09 1.72
N LEU A 55 -13.52 5.28 2.24
CA LEU A 55 -13.65 3.87 1.87
C LEU A 55 -14.03 3.69 0.41
N GLU A 56 -14.95 4.50 -0.08
CA GLU A 56 -15.38 4.47 -1.48
C GLU A 56 -14.24 4.89 -2.42
N HIS A 57 -13.48 5.92 -2.04
CA HIS A 57 -12.28 6.33 -2.79
C HIS A 57 -11.25 5.19 -2.86
N MET A 58 -11.00 4.47 -1.75
CA MET A 58 -10.11 3.30 -1.74
C MET A 58 -10.61 2.18 -2.67
N ARG A 59 -11.93 1.95 -2.73
CA ARG A 59 -12.53 0.95 -3.63
C ARG A 59 -12.32 1.32 -5.09
N HIS A 60 -12.61 2.56 -5.47
CA HIS A 60 -12.43 3.05 -6.83
C HIS A 60 -10.97 3.01 -7.30
N THR A 61 -10.04 3.31 -6.41
CA THR A 61 -8.60 3.27 -6.71
C THR A 61 -7.98 1.87 -6.56
N GLY A 62 -8.74 0.88 -6.12
CA GLY A 62 -8.27 -0.51 -5.97
C GLY A 62 -7.29 -0.72 -4.82
N VAL A 63 -7.24 0.20 -3.83
CA VAL A 63 -6.35 0.11 -2.67
C VAL A 63 -7.12 -0.17 -1.37
N ARG A 64 -6.41 -0.57 -0.33
CA ARG A 64 -6.97 -0.80 1.02
C ARG A 64 -6.37 0.09 2.09
N CYS A 65 -5.58 1.06 1.68
CA CYS A 65 -4.87 1.98 2.55
C CYS A 65 -4.71 3.30 1.82
N ALA A 66 -4.93 4.41 2.50
CA ALA A 66 -4.69 5.76 2.01
C ALA A 66 -3.96 6.57 3.07
N PHE A 67 -3.20 7.56 2.63
CA PHE A 67 -2.61 8.55 3.53
C PHE A 67 -3.60 9.67 3.76
N ALA A 68 -3.80 10.02 5.02
CA ALA A 68 -4.57 11.20 5.38
C ALA A 68 -3.70 12.44 5.26
N ILE A 69 -4.18 13.44 4.57
CA ILE A 69 -3.50 14.73 4.40
C ILE A 69 -4.30 15.84 5.08
N ASP A 70 -3.60 16.74 5.74
CA ASP A 70 -4.18 17.97 6.26
C ASP A 70 -4.45 18.93 5.09
N ASP A 71 -5.70 19.38 4.95
CA ASP A 71 -6.16 20.21 3.83
C ASP A 71 -5.49 21.57 3.74
N ARG A 72 -4.92 22.08 4.85
CA ARG A 72 -4.31 23.41 4.91
C ARG A 72 -2.83 23.37 4.59
N THR A 73 -2.14 22.33 5.08
CA THR A 73 -0.68 22.23 4.99
C THR A 73 -0.22 21.26 3.92
N CYS A 74 -1.14 20.43 3.40
CA CYS A 74 -0.84 19.32 2.48
C CYS A 74 0.16 18.31 3.03
N PHE A 75 0.42 18.30 4.34
CA PHE A 75 1.26 17.30 4.98
C PHE A 75 0.49 16.01 5.24
N VAL A 76 1.21 14.89 5.16
CA VAL A 76 0.68 13.58 5.58
C VAL A 76 0.59 13.56 7.11
N VAL A 77 -0.64 13.48 7.63
CA VAL A 77 -0.93 13.50 9.08
C VAL A 77 -1.28 12.13 9.63
N GLY A 78 -1.59 11.16 8.76
CA GLY A 78 -1.94 9.82 9.20
C GLY A 78 -2.05 8.82 8.06
N LEU A 79 -2.41 7.61 8.46
CA LEU A 79 -2.67 6.47 7.59
C LEU A 79 -4.01 5.86 8.00
N ILE A 80 -4.88 5.61 7.03
CA ILE A 80 -6.16 4.97 7.25
C ILE A 80 -6.30 3.75 6.34
N THR A 81 -6.83 2.67 6.87
CA THR A 81 -7.06 1.44 6.11
C THR A 81 -8.55 1.12 5.99
N ALA A 82 -8.91 0.33 5.00
CA ALA A 82 -10.27 -0.18 4.89
C ALA A 82 -10.70 -0.96 6.15
N TYR A 83 -9.76 -1.61 6.85
CA TYR A 83 -10.03 -2.29 8.13
C TYR A 83 -10.37 -1.32 9.26
N ASP A 84 -9.72 -0.16 9.30
CA ASP A 84 -10.04 0.85 10.31
C ASP A 84 -11.50 1.33 10.15
N ILE A 85 -11.96 1.46 8.89
CA ILE A 85 -13.30 1.96 8.57
C ILE A 85 -14.38 0.89 8.73
N THR A 86 -14.08 -0.36 8.39
CA THR A 86 -15.06 -1.47 8.44
C THR A 86 -15.03 -2.23 9.75
N GLY A 87 -14.02 -2.02 10.58
CA GLY A 87 -13.84 -2.66 11.88
C GLY A 87 -14.58 -1.96 13.01
N GLU A 88 -14.08 -2.13 14.21
CA GLU A 88 -14.73 -1.67 15.44
C GLU A 88 -14.50 -0.17 15.74
N LYS A 89 -13.42 0.43 15.20
CA LYS A 89 -13.04 1.82 15.51
C LYS A 89 -14.17 2.83 15.32
N PRO A 90 -14.91 2.82 14.18
CA PRO A 90 -16.00 3.77 14.00
C PRO A 90 -17.10 3.61 15.06
N MET A 91 -17.47 2.36 15.39
CA MET A 91 -18.51 2.10 16.38
C MET A 91 -18.09 2.57 17.78
N GLN A 92 -16.85 2.31 18.16
CA GLN A 92 -16.29 2.78 19.44
C GLN A 92 -16.27 4.32 19.51
N TYR A 93 -15.87 4.98 18.42
CA TYR A 93 -15.85 6.44 18.34
C TYR A 93 -17.25 7.04 18.40
N MET A 94 -18.20 6.50 17.62
CA MET A 94 -19.61 6.91 17.64
C MET A 94 -20.23 6.83 19.03
N GLN A 95 -20.00 5.73 19.74
CA GLN A 95 -20.50 5.53 21.10
C GLN A 95 -19.87 6.53 22.08
N SER A 96 -18.57 6.77 21.98
CA SER A 96 -17.85 7.68 22.89
C SER A 96 -18.23 9.15 22.71
N ARG A 97 -18.70 9.53 21.51
CA ARG A 97 -19.03 10.92 21.15
C ARG A 97 -20.53 11.16 20.97
N ALA A 98 -21.35 10.10 21.04
CA ALA A 98 -22.79 10.15 20.77
C ALA A 98 -23.12 10.79 19.42
N ILE A 99 -22.35 10.46 18.35
CA ILE A 99 -22.55 10.97 16.99
C ILE A 99 -22.89 9.84 16.02
N PRO A 100 -23.60 10.14 14.92
CA PRO A 100 -23.89 9.15 13.88
C PRO A 100 -22.64 8.93 12.98
N ARG A 101 -22.62 7.77 12.31
CA ARG A 101 -21.50 7.35 11.44
C ARG A 101 -21.14 8.38 10.36
N ARG A 102 -22.13 9.07 9.80
CA ARG A 102 -21.93 10.12 8.78
C ARG A 102 -21.13 11.34 9.26
N GLU A 103 -20.92 11.46 10.55
CA GLU A 103 -20.15 12.53 11.16
C GLU A 103 -18.74 12.10 11.59
N VAL A 104 -18.41 10.80 11.44
CA VAL A 104 -17.08 10.28 11.76
C VAL A 104 -16.14 10.62 10.61
N LEU A 105 -15.07 11.34 10.92
CA LEU A 105 -14.07 11.78 9.96
C LEU A 105 -12.85 10.87 9.97
N VAL A 106 -12.07 10.91 8.90
CA VAL A 106 -10.82 10.16 8.75
C VAL A 106 -9.89 10.41 9.94
N ARG A 107 -9.69 11.67 10.36
CA ARG A 107 -8.84 12.05 11.50
C ARG A 107 -9.23 11.45 12.83
N ASP A 108 -10.51 11.04 12.97
CA ASP A 108 -11.04 10.51 14.22
C ASP A 108 -10.63 9.07 14.49
N ILE A 109 -10.36 8.30 13.42
CA ILE A 109 -10.06 6.86 13.52
C ILE A 109 -8.77 6.43 12.81
N MET A 110 -8.12 7.33 12.05
CA MET A 110 -6.85 7.04 11.40
C MET A 110 -5.76 6.73 12.42
N GLN A 111 -4.72 6.03 12.00
CA GLN A 111 -3.46 5.98 12.73
C GLN A 111 -2.69 7.27 12.43
N LYS A 112 -2.42 8.08 13.45
CA LYS A 112 -1.64 9.31 13.29
C LYS A 112 -0.23 8.98 12.81
N MET A 113 0.34 9.82 11.95
CA MET A 113 1.69 9.58 11.41
C MET A 113 2.75 9.53 12.52
N ALA A 114 2.58 10.31 13.58
CA ALA A 114 3.45 10.29 14.76
C ALA A 114 3.45 8.94 15.51
N ASP A 115 2.37 8.16 15.40
CA ASP A 115 2.23 6.85 16.03
C ASP A 115 2.56 5.69 15.08
N CYS A 116 2.85 6.00 13.79
CA CYS A 116 3.23 5.00 12.81
C CYS A 116 4.65 4.51 13.03
N ARG A 117 4.83 3.20 12.96
CA ARG A 117 6.18 2.64 12.78
C ARG A 117 6.56 2.77 11.31
N VAL A 118 7.68 3.41 11.05
CA VAL A 118 8.20 3.65 9.71
C VAL A 118 9.50 2.89 9.50
N ALA A 119 9.84 2.62 8.24
CA ALA A 119 11.14 2.06 7.85
C ALA A 119 11.94 3.12 7.09
N ASP A 120 13.26 3.12 7.24
CA ASP A 120 14.17 3.92 6.42
C ASP A 120 14.42 3.22 5.08
N ILE A 121 14.38 3.97 3.97
CA ILE A 121 14.62 3.44 2.62
C ILE A 121 15.97 2.72 2.52
N LYS A 122 17.02 3.24 3.14
CA LYS A 122 18.36 2.62 3.13
C LYS A 122 18.36 1.22 3.75
N GLN A 123 17.53 1.01 4.78
CA GLN A 123 17.38 -0.33 5.38
C GLN A 123 16.61 -1.27 4.45
N ILE A 124 15.61 -0.76 3.72
CA ILE A 124 14.82 -1.55 2.77
C ILE A 124 15.66 -1.92 1.55
N GLU A 125 16.55 -1.05 1.07
CA GLU A 125 17.48 -1.32 -0.03
C GLU A 125 18.43 -2.49 0.27
N MET A 126 18.77 -2.69 1.54
CA MET A 126 19.68 -3.75 2.01
C MET A 126 18.94 -5.02 2.46
N ALA A 127 17.60 -4.97 2.56
CA ALA A 127 16.79 -6.05 3.08
C ALA A 127 16.32 -7.01 1.99
N THR A 128 15.92 -8.22 2.40
CA THR A 128 15.23 -9.20 1.54
C THR A 128 13.73 -9.22 1.81
N VAL A 129 12.98 -9.80 0.89
CA VAL A 129 11.53 -10.04 1.05
C VAL A 129 11.24 -10.89 2.29
N ALA A 130 12.10 -11.88 2.59
CA ALA A 130 11.99 -12.68 3.81
C ALA A 130 12.10 -11.83 5.08
N ALA A 131 13.04 -10.90 5.12
CA ALA A 131 13.22 -9.99 6.25
C ALA A 131 11.99 -9.10 6.46
N VAL A 132 11.41 -8.56 5.38
CA VAL A 132 10.17 -7.77 5.43
C VAL A 132 8.99 -8.63 5.90
N SER A 133 8.86 -9.85 5.40
CA SER A 133 7.81 -10.79 5.84
C SER A 133 7.92 -11.10 7.34
N HIS A 134 9.14 -11.35 7.83
CA HIS A 134 9.39 -11.58 9.26
C HIS A 134 9.08 -10.33 10.10
N MET A 135 9.46 -9.14 9.65
CA MET A 135 9.16 -7.87 10.30
C MET A 135 7.66 -7.69 10.51
N PHE A 136 6.84 -7.96 9.48
CA PHE A 136 5.38 -7.90 9.59
C PHE A 136 4.82 -8.89 10.61
N ALA A 137 5.28 -10.16 10.57
CA ALA A 137 4.84 -11.20 11.48
C ALA A 137 5.18 -10.87 12.94
N LYS A 138 6.43 -10.46 13.19
CA LYS A 138 6.93 -10.13 14.54
C LYS A 138 6.20 -8.94 15.16
N ASN A 139 5.94 -7.90 14.38
CA ASN A 139 5.37 -6.65 14.88
C ASN A 139 3.84 -6.58 14.75
N ARG A 140 3.19 -7.58 14.14
CA ARG A 140 1.73 -7.61 13.87
C ARG A 140 1.24 -6.37 13.11
N LEU A 141 2.07 -5.85 12.21
CA LEU A 141 1.75 -4.70 11.37
C LEU A 141 1.10 -5.17 10.07
N THR A 142 0.26 -4.31 9.48
CA THR A 142 -0.33 -4.52 8.16
C THR A 142 0.28 -3.65 7.08
N HIS A 143 0.71 -2.45 7.46
CA HIS A 143 1.33 -1.45 6.60
C HIS A 143 2.49 -0.80 7.31
N VAL A 144 3.56 -0.50 6.59
CA VAL A 144 4.73 0.23 7.08
C VAL A 144 5.11 1.28 6.04
N PRO A 145 4.92 2.57 6.36
CA PRO A 145 5.44 3.65 5.53
C PRO A 145 6.96 3.59 5.46
N VAL A 146 7.49 3.85 4.28
CA VAL A 146 8.95 3.92 4.06
C VAL A 146 9.32 5.38 3.86
N MET A 147 10.24 5.85 4.69
CA MET A 147 10.71 7.23 4.70
C MET A 147 12.08 7.33 4.05
N GLU A 148 12.31 8.43 3.38
CA GLU A 148 13.60 8.85 2.86
C GLU A 148 13.99 10.15 3.53
N THR A 149 15.19 10.18 4.10
CA THR A 149 15.76 11.40 4.70
C THR A 149 16.78 11.98 3.72
N SER A 150 16.56 13.23 3.29
CA SER A 150 17.50 13.96 2.44
C SER A 150 18.80 14.30 3.18
N GLU A 151 19.82 14.74 2.48
CA GLU A 151 21.07 15.24 3.07
C GLU A 151 20.84 16.44 4.00
N THR A 152 19.80 17.19 3.77
CA THR A 152 19.39 18.35 4.60
C THR A 152 18.57 17.95 5.83
N GLY A 153 18.30 16.65 6.04
CA GLY A 153 17.51 16.14 7.16
C GLY A 153 15.99 16.17 6.92
N GLU A 154 15.53 16.61 5.75
CA GLU A 154 14.10 16.59 5.42
C GLU A 154 13.63 15.14 5.21
N GLN A 155 12.55 14.76 5.89
CA GLN A 155 11.92 13.46 5.73
C GLN A 155 10.80 13.51 4.71
N ARG A 156 10.81 12.57 3.76
CA ARG A 156 9.78 12.41 2.74
C ARG A 156 9.26 10.98 2.73
N LEU A 157 7.96 10.86 2.48
CA LEU A 157 7.34 9.57 2.28
C LEU A 157 7.78 9.00 0.92
N ARG A 158 8.60 7.95 0.98
CA ARG A 158 9.22 7.32 -0.20
C ARG A 158 8.40 6.17 -0.76
N GLY A 159 7.69 5.46 0.09
CA GLY A 159 6.91 4.30 -0.33
C GLY A 159 6.10 3.67 0.79
N LEU A 160 5.50 2.53 0.47
CA LEU A 160 4.68 1.76 1.39
C LEU A 160 4.96 0.27 1.24
N LEU A 161 5.19 -0.41 2.35
CA LEU A 161 5.18 -1.86 2.46
C LEU A 161 3.82 -2.33 2.97
N SER A 162 3.25 -3.36 2.34
CA SER A 162 1.98 -3.97 2.74
C SER A 162 2.16 -5.47 2.98
N ALA A 163 1.76 -5.94 4.17
CA ALA A 163 1.82 -7.36 4.53
C ALA A 163 1.00 -8.22 3.56
N ALA A 164 -0.16 -7.72 3.10
CA ALA A 164 -0.99 -8.43 2.13
C ALA A 164 -0.30 -8.58 0.77
N LYS A 165 0.39 -7.54 0.27
CA LYS A 165 1.18 -7.61 -0.98
C LYS A 165 2.32 -8.61 -0.85
N VAL A 166 3.10 -8.54 0.23
CA VAL A 166 4.20 -9.46 0.51
C VAL A 166 3.72 -10.90 0.55
N LYS A 167 2.66 -11.18 1.32
CA LYS A 167 2.07 -12.53 1.41
C LYS A 167 1.58 -13.03 0.06
N ARG A 168 0.91 -12.19 -0.73
CA ARG A 168 0.39 -12.54 -2.06
C ARG A 168 1.52 -12.91 -3.02
N LEU A 169 2.61 -12.15 -3.05
CA LEU A 169 3.74 -12.39 -3.95
C LEU A 169 4.51 -13.65 -3.56
N LEU A 170 4.77 -13.87 -2.26
CA LEU A 170 5.43 -15.08 -1.75
C LEU A 170 4.58 -16.35 -1.98
N SER A 171 3.25 -16.27 -1.87
CA SER A 171 2.38 -17.42 -2.09
C SER A 171 2.34 -17.86 -3.55
N LYS A 172 2.45 -16.91 -4.50
CA LYS A 172 2.53 -17.22 -5.93
C LYS A 172 3.83 -17.92 -6.29
N ALA A 173 4.97 -17.53 -5.71
CA ALA A 173 6.25 -18.22 -5.91
C ALA A 173 6.16 -19.72 -5.52
N ARG A 174 5.53 -20.03 -4.38
CA ARG A 174 5.33 -21.42 -3.94
C ARG A 174 4.45 -22.22 -4.91
N GLY A 175 3.43 -21.61 -5.48
CA GLY A 175 2.55 -22.25 -6.48
C GLY A 175 3.28 -22.59 -7.77
N MET A 176 4.20 -21.72 -8.23
CA MET A 176 4.99 -21.92 -9.46
C MET A 176 6.05 -23.03 -9.28
N GLN A 177 6.70 -23.14 -8.11
CA GLN A 177 7.66 -24.22 -7.83
C GLN A 177 7.02 -25.63 -7.86
N HIS A 178 5.69 -25.74 -7.71
CA HIS A 178 4.98 -27.00 -7.87
C HIS A 178 4.69 -27.36 -9.34
N LEU A 179 4.69 -26.38 -10.25
CA LEU A 179 4.47 -26.61 -11.69
C LEU A 179 5.75 -27.04 -12.42
N ASP A 180 6.93 -26.71 -11.89
CA ASP A 180 8.24 -27.09 -12.45
C ASP A 180 8.77 -28.45 -11.97
N ARG A 181 8.00 -29.22 -11.22
CA ARG A 181 8.36 -30.62 -10.93
C ARG A 181 8.05 -31.45 -12.17
N PRO A 182 9.06 -32.03 -12.85
CA PRO A 182 8.80 -32.97 -13.93
C PRO A 182 7.95 -34.10 -13.36
N VAL A 183 6.85 -34.40 -14.04
CA VAL A 183 6.05 -35.60 -13.76
C VAL A 183 6.99 -36.77 -13.94
N GLY A 184 7.39 -37.40 -12.83
CA GLY A 184 8.30 -38.53 -12.84
C GLY A 184 7.75 -39.63 -13.75
N ASN A 185 8.61 -40.10 -14.65
CA ASN A 185 8.35 -41.22 -15.50
C ASN A 185 7.74 -42.38 -14.67
N LEU A 186 6.47 -42.68 -14.97
CA LEU A 186 5.89 -43.98 -14.65
C LEU A 186 6.46 -44.94 -15.68
N ALA A 187 7.49 -45.70 -15.27
CA ALA A 187 7.92 -46.93 -15.90
C ALA A 187 7.13 -48.09 -15.32
#